data_d69280e16499ce0802dc30c2b7c095e1
#
_entry.id   d69280e16499ce0802dc30c2b7c095e1
#
_cell.length_a   1.000
_cell.length_b   1.000
_cell.length_c   1.000
_cell.angle_alpha   90.00
_cell.angle_beta   90.00
_cell.angle_gamma   90.00
#
_symmetry.space_group_name_H-M   'P 1'
#
loop_
_entity.id
_entity.type
_entity.pdbx_description
1 polymer ?
#
loop_
_entity_poly.entity_id
_entity_poly.type
_entity_poly.pdbx_seq_one_letter_code
_entity_poly.pdbx_strand_id
1 'polypeptide(L)'
;MRLSWQLPPPAGKITPLPHTGPVTDLTIELDPAEAGLDKDRLKRIDAHFARYVDDGRLAGWLLTISRHGRLAHVARCGSRDLEAGLPVTDDTLWRIYSMTKPVTSVAAMILYEEGSLALTDPVGAFIPAFKDVRVYGGGSDLKQVTVPATEPVRVWHLLTHTAGLTYGFHRVHPVDALYRAAGFEWGTPRGMDLAQACDVWAGFPLLFQPGTEWNYSVATDVLGRVVEVASGQRFDEFLAARIFRPLGMTQTAFWADEQAAPRLAALYTPDRGGKARRADALGKAALAPPVMLSGGGGLVSTAADYHRFTQMLLHTADSPAGELDGIRLLSPRTVGYMARNHLPGGLDLETFGRPLYAESPFRGVGFGLGFSVVIDPVPGKVICSAGEIAWGGAASTAFWVDQEAGLTVSFFTQLLPSSTHPIRSELRQLVYQALTS
;
A
#
# COMPACT_ATOMS: atom_id res chain seq x y z
N MET A 1 10.26 -29.40 20.25
CA MET A 1 10.74 -28.29 21.08
C MET A 1 9.63 -27.23 21.08
N ARG A 2 8.91 -27.05 22.21
CA ARG A 2 7.83 -26.03 22.28
C ARG A 2 8.51 -24.70 22.57
N LEU A 3 8.53 -23.79 21.60
CA LEU A 3 8.87 -22.39 21.84
C LEU A 3 7.76 -21.77 22.70
N SER A 4 8.08 -21.45 23.95
CA SER A 4 7.19 -20.70 24.84
C SER A 4 7.21 -19.24 24.42
N TRP A 5 6.18 -18.82 23.69
CA TRP A 5 5.99 -17.41 23.34
C TRP A 5 5.58 -16.65 24.61
N GLN A 6 6.44 -15.79 25.10
CA GLN A 6 6.06 -14.80 26.10
C GLN A 6 5.47 -13.58 25.39
N LEU A 7 4.28 -13.17 25.77
CA LEU A 7 3.66 -11.94 25.27
C LEU A 7 4.57 -10.75 25.58
N PRO A 8 4.79 -9.83 24.64
CA PRO A 8 5.52 -8.61 24.91
C PRO A 8 4.79 -7.78 25.98
N PRO A 9 5.52 -6.97 26.77
CA PRO A 9 4.91 -6.09 27.76
C PRO A 9 3.95 -5.08 27.11
N PRO A 10 2.96 -4.56 27.85
CA PRO A 10 2.01 -3.59 27.34
C PRO A 10 2.73 -2.35 26.80
N ALA A 11 2.22 -1.82 25.69
CA ALA A 11 2.80 -0.73 24.92
C ALA A 11 3.18 0.46 25.83
N GLY A 12 4.49 0.72 25.92
CA GLY A 12 5.02 1.95 26.52
C GLY A 12 4.59 3.19 25.72
N LYS A 13 4.80 4.38 26.30
CA LYS A 13 4.52 5.66 25.63
C LYS A 13 5.15 5.66 24.24
N ILE A 14 4.34 5.97 23.21
CA ILE A 14 4.78 6.11 21.84
C ILE A 14 5.79 7.25 21.77
N THR A 15 7.07 6.94 21.71
CA THR A 15 8.10 7.91 21.38
C THR A 15 8.20 7.97 19.86
N PRO A 16 8.02 9.15 19.23
CA PRO A 16 8.18 9.26 17.80
C PRO A 16 9.55 8.73 17.37
N LEU A 17 9.61 7.94 16.32
CA LEU A 17 10.84 7.87 15.55
C LEU A 17 10.92 9.23 14.84
N PRO A 18 11.86 10.11 15.20
CA PRO A 18 11.92 11.42 14.59
C PRO A 18 12.21 11.27 13.11
N HIS A 19 11.65 12.15 12.28
CA HIS A 19 12.06 12.33 10.89
C HIS A 19 13.51 12.87 10.86
N THR A 20 14.46 12.04 11.29
CA THR A 20 15.87 12.39 11.48
C THR A 20 16.67 12.00 10.24
N GLY A 21 17.14 12.99 9.54
CA GLY A 21 18.02 12.84 8.39
C GLY A 21 17.75 13.90 7.33
N PRO A 22 18.69 14.14 6.41
CA PRO A 22 18.44 15.03 5.30
C PRO A 22 17.28 14.47 4.47
N VAL A 23 16.38 15.37 4.04
CA VAL A 23 15.41 15.04 2.99
C VAL A 23 16.22 14.68 1.76
N THR A 24 16.02 13.48 1.21
CA THR A 24 16.69 13.06 -0.01
C THR A 24 16.11 13.87 -1.17
N ASP A 25 16.96 14.62 -1.86
CA ASP A 25 16.54 15.38 -3.05
C ASP A 25 16.23 14.42 -4.20
N LEU A 26 15.18 14.74 -4.96
CA LEU A 26 14.82 14.04 -6.19
C LEU A 26 15.71 14.56 -7.35
N THR A 27 16.99 14.28 -7.29
CA THR A 27 17.94 14.67 -8.34
C THR A 27 17.85 13.71 -9.52
N ILE A 28 17.69 14.23 -10.74
CA ILE A 28 17.77 13.42 -11.97
C ILE A 28 19.19 12.84 -12.09
N GLU A 29 19.28 11.52 -12.15
CA GLU A 29 20.54 10.75 -12.16
C GLU A 29 20.93 10.30 -13.57
N LEU A 30 19.97 10.27 -14.49
CA LEU A 30 20.16 9.85 -15.87
C LEU A 30 19.36 10.75 -16.81
N ASP A 31 19.99 11.22 -17.89
CA ASP A 31 19.27 11.96 -18.93
C ASP A 31 18.15 11.09 -19.50
N PRO A 32 16.92 11.61 -19.65
CA PRO A 32 15.79 10.82 -20.15
C PRO A 32 16.08 10.12 -21.48
N ALA A 33 16.79 10.75 -22.42
CA ALA A 33 17.11 10.11 -23.69
C ALA A 33 18.09 8.94 -23.53
N GLU A 34 19.06 9.03 -22.63
CA GLU A 34 19.97 7.94 -22.25
C GLU A 34 19.24 6.82 -21.51
N ALA A 35 18.15 7.18 -20.80
CA ALA A 35 17.26 6.25 -20.15
C ALA A 35 16.29 5.54 -21.12
N GLY A 36 16.33 5.84 -22.41
CA GLY A 36 15.36 5.32 -23.37
C GLY A 36 13.96 5.94 -23.22
N LEU A 37 13.89 7.20 -22.82
CA LEU A 37 12.67 7.99 -22.67
C LEU A 37 12.66 9.18 -23.63
N ASP A 38 11.59 9.34 -24.37
CA ASP A 38 11.38 10.48 -25.27
C ASP A 38 11.03 11.74 -24.47
N LYS A 39 11.91 12.75 -24.49
CA LYS A 39 11.74 13.99 -23.72
C LYS A 39 10.47 14.76 -24.07
N ASP A 40 10.04 14.76 -25.32
CA ASP A 40 8.83 15.49 -25.72
C ASP A 40 7.56 14.73 -25.30
N ARG A 41 7.64 13.40 -25.23
CA ARG A 41 6.56 12.59 -24.72
C ARG A 41 6.45 12.65 -23.18
N LEU A 42 7.56 12.83 -22.46
CA LEU A 42 7.52 13.13 -21.03
C LEU A 42 6.79 14.47 -20.75
N LYS A 43 7.08 15.51 -21.53
CA LYS A 43 6.35 16.79 -21.43
C LYS A 43 4.83 16.67 -21.64
N ARG A 44 4.37 15.65 -22.40
CA ARG A 44 2.93 15.39 -22.55
C ARG A 44 2.32 14.89 -21.24
N ILE A 45 3.05 14.10 -20.44
CA ILE A 45 2.62 13.67 -19.12
C ILE A 45 2.41 14.91 -18.24
N ASP A 46 3.45 15.75 -18.18
CA ASP A 46 3.45 16.96 -17.35
C ASP A 46 2.31 17.89 -17.72
N ALA A 47 2.13 18.17 -19.04
CA ALA A 47 1.06 19.00 -19.56
C ALA A 47 -0.34 18.37 -19.32
N HIS A 48 -0.46 17.03 -19.38
CA HIS A 48 -1.72 16.35 -19.13
C HIS A 48 -2.16 16.53 -17.68
N PHE A 49 -1.27 16.29 -16.72
CA PHE A 49 -1.60 16.40 -15.31
C PHE A 49 -1.61 17.85 -14.79
N ALA A 50 -0.91 18.79 -15.46
CA ALA A 50 -1.05 20.23 -15.18
C ALA A 50 -2.51 20.69 -15.37
N ARG A 51 -3.21 20.20 -16.40
CA ARG A 51 -4.64 20.49 -16.61
C ARG A 51 -5.53 20.04 -15.44
N TYR A 52 -5.16 18.99 -14.73
CA TYR A 52 -5.90 18.57 -13.53
C TYR A 52 -5.84 19.62 -12.42
N VAL A 53 -4.73 20.34 -12.34
CA VAL A 53 -4.54 21.46 -11.39
C VAL A 53 -5.26 22.71 -11.93
N ASP A 54 -5.08 23.04 -13.20
CA ASP A 54 -5.70 24.21 -13.84
C ASP A 54 -7.23 24.14 -13.77
N ASP A 55 -7.82 22.96 -13.98
CA ASP A 55 -9.27 22.69 -13.87
C ASP A 55 -9.75 22.60 -12.41
N GLY A 56 -8.84 22.60 -11.43
CA GLY A 56 -9.14 22.44 -10.01
C GLY A 56 -9.54 21.02 -9.58
N ARG A 57 -9.29 20.00 -10.42
CA ARG A 57 -9.56 18.58 -10.10
C ARG A 57 -8.59 18.02 -9.08
N LEU A 58 -7.33 18.48 -9.09
CA LEU A 58 -6.30 18.18 -8.11
C LEU A 58 -5.75 19.48 -7.52
N ALA A 59 -5.37 19.44 -6.23
CA ALA A 59 -4.64 20.55 -5.60
C ALA A 59 -3.21 20.64 -6.14
N GLY A 60 -2.55 19.49 -6.24
CA GLY A 60 -1.21 19.34 -6.76
C GLY A 60 -0.80 17.88 -6.82
N TRP A 61 0.31 17.62 -7.48
CA TRP A 61 0.86 16.29 -7.67
C TRP A 61 2.38 16.31 -7.83
N LEU A 62 3.00 15.14 -7.61
CA LEU A 62 4.41 14.87 -7.88
C LEU A 62 4.55 13.50 -8.53
N LEU A 63 5.34 13.41 -9.59
CA LEU A 63 5.63 12.22 -10.38
C LEU A 63 7.13 11.95 -10.37
N THR A 64 7.50 10.67 -10.17
CA THR A 64 8.85 10.17 -10.40
C THR A 64 8.83 9.02 -11.39
N ILE A 65 9.77 9.02 -12.36
CA ILE A 65 9.99 7.92 -13.30
C ILE A 65 11.48 7.57 -13.27
N SER A 66 11.78 6.31 -13.03
CA SER A 66 13.15 5.80 -13.03
C SER A 66 13.30 4.65 -14.02
N ARG A 67 14.43 4.56 -14.68
CA ARG A 67 14.82 3.49 -15.59
C ARG A 67 16.13 2.87 -15.15
N HIS A 68 16.16 1.55 -15.13
CA HIS A 68 17.34 0.76 -14.78
C HIS A 68 17.99 1.19 -13.45
N GLY A 69 17.14 1.49 -12.46
CA GLY A 69 17.58 1.86 -11.11
C GLY A 69 17.92 3.34 -10.92
N ARG A 70 17.85 4.18 -11.97
CA ARG A 70 18.24 5.60 -11.91
C ARG A 70 17.06 6.51 -12.23
N LEU A 71 16.92 7.59 -11.44
CA LEU A 71 15.88 8.59 -11.62
C LEU A 71 16.08 9.38 -12.90
N ALA A 72 15.12 9.30 -13.84
CA ALA A 72 15.22 9.91 -15.16
C ALA A 72 14.22 11.06 -15.39
N HIS A 73 13.12 11.10 -14.63
CA HIS A 73 12.15 12.19 -14.72
C HIS A 73 11.51 12.47 -13.38
N VAL A 74 11.43 13.75 -13.04
CA VAL A 74 10.69 14.28 -11.89
C VAL A 74 9.86 15.47 -12.35
N ALA A 75 8.56 15.41 -12.09
CA ALA A 75 7.66 16.51 -12.37
C ALA A 75 6.73 16.77 -11.20
N ARG A 76 6.40 18.04 -10.97
CA ARG A 76 5.48 18.47 -9.93
C ARG A 76 4.69 19.70 -10.38
N CYS A 77 3.47 19.80 -9.91
CA CYS A 77 2.60 20.90 -10.24
C CYS A 77 1.61 21.19 -9.11
N GLY A 78 1.22 22.42 -8.99
CA GLY A 78 0.20 22.87 -8.05
C GLY A 78 0.67 22.99 -6.61
N SER A 79 -0.27 22.84 -5.68
CA SER A 79 -0.08 23.12 -4.27
C SER A 79 -0.24 21.85 -3.41
N ARG A 80 0.63 21.68 -2.39
CA ARG A 80 0.40 20.71 -1.32
C ARG A 80 -0.69 21.18 -0.35
N ASP A 81 -0.95 22.48 -0.32
CA ASP A 81 -2.02 23.12 0.43
C ASP A 81 -2.53 24.33 -0.35
N LEU A 82 -3.73 24.22 -0.98
CA LEU A 82 -4.31 25.27 -1.82
C LEU A 82 -4.67 26.51 -1.02
N GLU A 83 -5.27 26.30 0.16
CA GLU A 83 -5.79 27.38 0.99
C GLU A 83 -4.68 28.19 1.66
N ALA A 84 -3.55 27.53 1.94
CA ALA A 84 -2.36 28.19 2.47
C ALA A 84 -1.41 28.71 1.38
N GLY A 85 -1.69 28.43 0.09
CA GLY A 85 -0.83 28.82 -1.03
C GLY A 85 0.53 28.14 -1.04
N LEU A 86 0.67 26.97 -0.41
CA LEU A 86 1.93 26.27 -0.29
C LEU A 86 2.14 25.34 -1.50
N PRO A 87 3.21 25.51 -2.29
CA PRO A 87 3.44 24.69 -3.48
C PRO A 87 3.83 23.25 -3.13
N VAL A 88 3.64 22.33 -4.07
CA VAL A 88 4.28 20.99 -4.02
C VAL A 88 5.80 21.17 -4.16
N THR A 89 6.54 20.52 -3.28
CA THR A 89 8.01 20.51 -3.23
C THR A 89 8.51 19.06 -3.16
N ASP A 90 9.80 18.82 -3.42
CA ASP A 90 10.39 17.48 -3.40
C ASP A 90 10.26 16.81 -2.01
N ASP A 91 10.28 17.63 -0.96
CA ASP A 91 10.15 17.23 0.44
C ASP A 91 8.69 17.16 0.92
N THR A 92 7.71 17.35 0.04
CA THR A 92 6.28 17.21 0.38
C THR A 92 6.03 15.83 0.95
N LEU A 93 5.39 15.78 2.12
CA LEU A 93 4.99 14.54 2.78
C LEU A 93 3.57 14.17 2.37
N TRP A 94 3.35 12.91 2.01
CA TRP A 94 2.11 12.40 1.48
C TRP A 94 1.55 11.29 2.38
N ARG A 95 0.24 11.25 2.60
CA ARG A 95 -0.42 10.05 3.12
C ARG A 95 -0.44 9.03 2.01
N ILE A 96 0.32 7.96 2.13
CA ILE A 96 0.45 6.95 1.08
C ILE A 96 -0.64 5.88 1.15
N TYR A 97 -1.44 5.88 2.22
CA TYR A 97 -2.55 4.92 2.41
C TYR A 97 -2.13 3.49 2.05
N SER A 98 -2.85 2.84 1.13
CA SER A 98 -2.63 1.43 0.80
C SER A 98 -1.30 1.12 0.10
N MET A 99 -0.50 2.12 -0.26
CA MET A 99 0.91 1.90 -0.60
C MET A 99 1.75 1.48 0.63
N THR A 100 1.18 1.52 1.84
CA THR A 100 1.72 0.89 3.06
C THR A 100 1.76 -0.65 2.94
N LYS A 101 0.82 -1.28 2.23
CA LYS A 101 0.68 -2.74 2.17
C LYS A 101 1.92 -3.48 1.64
N PRO A 102 2.56 -3.04 0.57
CA PRO A 102 3.83 -3.63 0.12
C PRO A 102 4.92 -3.58 1.19
N VAL A 103 5.01 -2.48 1.94
CA VAL A 103 5.99 -2.32 3.03
C VAL A 103 5.73 -3.33 4.16
N THR A 104 4.48 -3.47 4.59
CA THR A 104 4.06 -4.46 5.58
C THR A 104 4.33 -5.90 5.10
N SER A 105 4.11 -6.15 3.81
CA SER A 105 4.36 -7.47 3.21
C SER A 105 5.86 -7.79 3.16
N VAL A 106 6.70 -6.81 2.81
CA VAL A 106 8.17 -6.96 2.90
C VAL A 106 8.59 -7.26 4.34
N ALA A 107 8.01 -6.59 5.35
CA ALA A 107 8.28 -6.87 6.76
C ALA A 107 7.97 -8.33 7.15
N ALA A 108 6.83 -8.85 6.71
CA ALA A 108 6.48 -10.26 6.93
C ALA A 108 7.45 -11.21 6.19
N MET A 109 7.88 -10.86 4.97
CA MET A 109 8.80 -11.69 4.20
C MET A 109 10.24 -11.66 4.73
N ILE A 110 10.66 -10.60 5.42
CA ILE A 110 11.92 -10.58 6.18
C ILE A 110 11.86 -11.65 7.30
N LEU A 111 10.77 -11.69 8.07
CA LEU A 111 10.58 -12.69 9.12
C LEU A 111 10.43 -14.11 8.55
N TYR A 112 9.87 -14.25 7.36
CA TYR A 112 9.82 -15.51 6.63
C TYR A 112 11.24 -16.02 6.29
N GLU A 113 12.10 -15.16 5.72
CA GLU A 113 13.49 -15.53 5.41
C GLU A 113 14.31 -15.88 6.66
N GLU A 114 13.99 -15.27 7.79
CA GLU A 114 14.61 -15.56 9.09
C GLU A 114 14.07 -16.83 9.78
N GLY A 115 13.04 -17.45 9.19
CA GLY A 115 12.39 -18.63 9.77
C GLY A 115 11.56 -18.34 11.03
N SER A 116 11.23 -17.06 11.28
CA SER A 116 10.38 -16.62 12.40
C SER A 116 8.90 -16.84 12.16
N LEU A 117 8.51 -17.01 10.89
CA LEU A 117 7.17 -17.42 10.46
C LEU A 117 7.23 -18.23 9.16
N ALA A 118 6.21 -19.04 8.91
CA ALA A 118 5.98 -19.69 7.63
C ALA A 118 4.69 -19.15 6.99
N LEU A 119 4.64 -19.10 5.66
CA LEU A 119 3.43 -18.66 4.94
C LEU A 119 2.22 -19.54 5.25
N THR A 120 2.45 -20.82 5.57
CA THR A 120 1.44 -21.80 5.94
C THR A 120 1.02 -21.77 7.39
N ASP A 121 1.68 -20.98 8.25
CA ASP A 121 1.32 -20.88 9.65
C ASP A 121 -0.11 -20.34 9.81
N PRO A 122 -0.90 -20.94 10.72
CA PRO A 122 -2.20 -20.40 11.05
C PRO A 122 -2.05 -19.07 11.81
N VAL A 123 -2.81 -18.05 11.40
CA VAL A 123 -2.83 -16.73 12.07
C VAL A 123 -3.17 -16.86 13.55
N GLY A 124 -3.99 -17.85 13.92
CA GLY A 124 -4.31 -18.16 15.32
C GLY A 124 -3.13 -18.60 16.20
N ALA A 125 -1.96 -18.92 15.61
CA ALA A 125 -0.72 -19.15 16.36
C ALA A 125 -0.12 -17.83 16.88
N PHE A 126 -0.31 -16.73 16.16
CA PHE A 126 0.16 -15.39 16.52
C PHE A 126 -0.92 -14.59 17.24
N ILE A 127 -2.16 -14.70 16.78
CA ILE A 127 -3.33 -13.95 17.28
C ILE A 127 -4.39 -14.98 17.71
N PRO A 128 -4.48 -15.35 19.00
CA PRO A 128 -5.34 -16.43 19.47
C PRO A 128 -6.82 -16.30 19.10
N ALA A 129 -7.34 -15.07 18.95
CA ALA A 129 -8.72 -14.82 18.53
C ALA A 129 -9.05 -15.40 17.13
N PHE A 130 -8.04 -15.60 16.26
CA PHE A 130 -8.23 -16.21 14.94
C PHE A 130 -8.28 -17.74 14.94
N LYS A 131 -8.22 -18.43 16.10
CA LYS A 131 -8.28 -19.91 16.16
C LYS A 131 -9.63 -20.47 15.75
N ASP A 132 -10.72 -19.80 16.13
CA ASP A 132 -12.08 -20.31 16.00
C ASP A 132 -12.96 -19.37 15.17
N VAL A 133 -12.40 -18.78 14.11
CA VAL A 133 -13.14 -17.90 13.21
C VAL A 133 -14.26 -18.66 12.51
N ARG A 134 -15.35 -17.97 12.29
CA ARG A 134 -16.52 -18.52 11.62
C ARG A 134 -16.74 -17.82 10.28
N VAL A 135 -17.39 -18.50 9.36
CA VAL A 135 -17.69 -18.00 8.03
C VAL A 135 -19.19 -17.67 7.93
N TYR A 136 -19.52 -16.59 7.25
CA TYR A 136 -20.89 -16.19 6.98
C TYR A 136 -21.58 -17.25 6.11
N GLY A 137 -22.69 -17.80 6.61
CA GLY A 137 -23.49 -18.81 5.94
C GLY A 137 -24.87 -18.30 5.50
N GLY A 138 -25.19 -17.01 5.82
CA GLY A 138 -26.46 -16.39 5.46
C GLY A 138 -27.01 -15.46 6.53
N GLY A 139 -28.19 -14.89 6.29
CA GLY A 139 -28.86 -13.96 7.21
C GLY A 139 -28.64 -12.49 6.85
N SER A 140 -28.82 -11.61 7.85
CA SER A 140 -28.64 -10.17 7.71
C SER A 140 -27.52 -9.66 8.65
N ASP A 141 -27.22 -8.37 8.59
CA ASP A 141 -26.34 -7.69 9.53
C ASP A 141 -26.84 -7.71 10.99
N LEU A 142 -28.15 -7.86 11.19
CA LEU A 142 -28.75 -7.96 12.53
C LEU A 142 -28.76 -9.41 13.06
N LYS A 143 -28.82 -10.41 12.17
CA LYS A 143 -28.85 -11.83 12.55
C LYS A 143 -28.11 -12.66 11.51
N GLN A 144 -26.83 -12.93 11.76
CA GLN A 144 -26.00 -13.76 10.90
C GLN A 144 -26.18 -15.24 11.26
N VAL A 145 -26.24 -16.07 10.23
CA VAL A 145 -26.02 -17.52 10.33
C VAL A 145 -24.55 -17.75 9.97
N THR A 146 -23.82 -18.49 10.79
CA THR A 146 -22.39 -18.75 10.55
C THR A 146 -22.13 -20.25 10.54
N VAL A 147 -21.12 -20.65 9.75
CA VAL A 147 -20.62 -22.02 9.68
C VAL A 147 -19.14 -22.05 10.12
N PRO A 148 -18.61 -23.19 10.54
CA PRO A 148 -17.17 -23.32 10.82
C PRO A 148 -16.33 -23.01 9.59
N ALA A 149 -15.14 -22.45 9.79
CA ALA A 149 -14.12 -22.41 8.75
C ALA A 149 -13.62 -23.85 8.47
N THR A 150 -13.43 -24.19 7.20
CA THR A 150 -12.96 -25.52 6.78
C THR A 150 -11.47 -25.69 6.97
N GLU A 151 -10.74 -24.57 6.98
CA GLU A 151 -9.30 -24.50 7.32
C GLU A 151 -9.02 -23.19 8.09
N PRO A 152 -7.90 -23.12 8.82
CA PRO A 152 -7.53 -21.88 9.52
C PRO A 152 -7.14 -20.80 8.54
N VAL A 153 -7.37 -19.54 8.90
CA VAL A 153 -6.73 -18.40 8.23
C VAL A 153 -5.22 -18.52 8.40
N ARG A 154 -4.47 -18.49 7.30
CA ARG A 154 -3.01 -18.60 7.26
C ARG A 154 -2.35 -17.27 6.90
N VAL A 155 -1.05 -17.14 7.16
CA VAL A 155 -0.27 -15.93 6.83
C VAL A 155 -0.36 -15.58 5.35
N TRP A 156 -0.28 -16.57 4.45
CA TRP A 156 -0.40 -16.31 3.01
C TRP A 156 -1.79 -15.79 2.59
N HIS A 157 -2.87 -16.17 3.32
CA HIS A 157 -4.20 -15.61 3.08
C HIS A 157 -4.26 -14.10 3.39
N LEU A 158 -3.51 -13.64 4.39
CA LEU A 158 -3.41 -12.21 4.71
C LEU A 158 -2.66 -11.46 3.62
N LEU A 159 -1.53 -11.99 3.15
CA LEU A 159 -0.69 -11.42 2.09
C LEU A 159 -1.41 -11.31 0.75
N THR A 160 -2.36 -12.22 0.50
CA THR A 160 -3.08 -12.33 -0.78
C THR A 160 -4.52 -11.80 -0.73
N HIS A 161 -4.99 -11.28 0.41
CA HIS A 161 -6.39 -10.88 0.62
C HIS A 161 -7.42 -12.00 0.37
N THR A 162 -7.06 -13.25 0.62
CA THR A 162 -7.94 -14.42 0.48
C THR A 162 -8.41 -14.97 1.83
N ALA A 163 -8.22 -14.22 2.91
CA ALA A 163 -8.58 -14.62 4.27
C ALA A 163 -10.10 -14.61 4.56
N GLY A 164 -10.91 -13.99 3.71
CA GLY A 164 -12.34 -13.77 3.99
C GLY A 164 -12.64 -12.55 4.86
N LEU A 165 -11.64 -11.74 5.19
CA LEU A 165 -11.81 -10.45 5.86
C LEU A 165 -12.36 -9.39 4.90
N THR A 166 -12.84 -8.24 5.42
CA THR A 166 -13.39 -7.15 4.59
C THR A 166 -13.00 -5.76 5.11
N TYR A 167 -13.52 -4.73 4.46
CA TYR A 167 -13.56 -3.34 4.91
C TYR A 167 -15.01 -2.85 5.04
N GLY A 168 -15.32 -2.05 6.05
CA GLY A 168 -16.63 -1.47 6.25
C GLY A 168 -17.12 -0.59 5.08
N PHE A 169 -16.20 0.07 4.38
CA PHE A 169 -16.53 0.98 3.27
C PHE A 169 -16.98 0.29 1.97
N HIS A 170 -16.84 -1.03 1.84
CA HIS A 170 -17.31 -1.74 0.64
C HIS A 170 -18.84 -1.68 0.50
N ARG A 171 -19.59 -1.80 1.60
CA ARG A 171 -21.05 -1.65 1.64
C ARG A 171 -21.83 -2.59 0.71
N VAL A 172 -21.27 -3.75 0.39
CA VAL A 172 -21.85 -4.73 -0.54
C VAL A 172 -22.24 -6.04 0.12
N HIS A 173 -21.84 -6.24 1.39
CA HIS A 173 -22.08 -7.47 2.13
C HIS A 173 -22.57 -7.19 3.56
N PRO A 174 -23.46 -8.04 4.18
CA PRO A 174 -23.91 -7.85 5.56
C PRO A 174 -22.77 -7.75 6.58
N VAL A 175 -21.67 -8.49 6.39
CA VAL A 175 -20.50 -8.41 7.27
C VAL A 175 -19.84 -7.04 7.22
N ASP A 176 -19.85 -6.33 6.09
CA ASP A 176 -19.31 -4.95 6.01
C ASP A 176 -20.06 -4.01 6.97
N ALA A 177 -21.35 -4.28 7.22
CA ALA A 177 -22.14 -3.49 8.17
C ALA A 177 -21.69 -3.71 9.62
N LEU A 178 -21.19 -4.91 9.98
CA LEU A 178 -20.63 -5.19 11.29
C LEU A 178 -19.36 -4.38 11.53
N TYR A 179 -18.46 -4.29 10.52
CA TYR A 179 -17.27 -3.45 10.59
C TYR A 179 -17.65 -1.99 10.80
N ARG A 180 -18.65 -1.47 10.06
CA ARG A 180 -19.13 -0.09 10.25
C ARG A 180 -19.74 0.15 11.62
N ALA A 181 -20.57 -0.77 12.10
CA ALA A 181 -21.21 -0.68 13.41
C ALA A 181 -20.18 -0.65 14.55
N ALA A 182 -19.03 -1.32 14.37
CA ALA A 182 -17.91 -1.30 15.29
C ALA A 182 -16.94 -0.10 15.07
N GLY A 183 -17.26 0.82 14.12
CA GLY A 183 -16.49 2.03 13.89
C GLY A 183 -15.36 1.91 12.85
N PHE A 184 -15.25 0.77 12.16
CA PHE A 184 -14.24 0.52 11.12
C PHE A 184 -14.76 0.84 9.71
N GLU A 185 -15.28 2.04 9.47
CA GLU A 185 -15.73 2.43 8.13
C GLU A 185 -14.54 2.92 7.28
N TRP A 186 -13.88 3.99 7.72
CA TRP A 186 -12.75 4.63 7.04
C TRP A 186 -11.49 4.74 7.90
N GLY A 187 -11.54 4.21 9.08
CA GLY A 187 -10.46 4.31 10.06
C GLY A 187 -10.70 3.35 11.20
N THR A 188 -9.98 3.58 12.27
CA THR A 188 -10.00 2.79 13.49
C THR A 188 -10.82 3.52 14.58
N PRO A 189 -11.58 2.81 15.41
CA PRO A 189 -12.18 3.39 16.60
C PRO A 189 -11.13 4.07 17.47
N ARG A 190 -11.49 5.23 18.05
CA ARG A 190 -10.59 5.98 18.93
C ARG A 190 -10.19 5.14 20.15
N GLY A 191 -8.90 5.16 20.47
CA GLY A 191 -8.36 4.48 21.64
C GLY A 191 -8.15 2.97 21.46
N MET A 192 -8.41 2.39 20.30
CA MET A 192 -8.20 0.98 20.01
C MET A 192 -6.81 0.79 19.32
N ASP A 193 -5.99 -0.09 19.87
CA ASP A 193 -4.72 -0.47 19.27
C ASP A 193 -4.87 -1.61 18.23
N LEU A 194 -3.77 -1.98 17.59
CA LEU A 194 -3.78 -2.99 16.54
C LEU A 194 -4.17 -4.38 17.07
N ALA A 195 -3.76 -4.74 18.28
CA ALA A 195 -4.10 -6.02 18.88
C ALA A 195 -5.61 -6.10 19.17
N GLN A 196 -6.17 -5.07 19.79
CA GLN A 196 -7.61 -4.96 20.07
C GLN A 196 -8.44 -4.95 18.79
N ALA A 197 -7.98 -4.25 17.74
CA ALA A 197 -8.65 -4.25 16.45
C ALA A 197 -8.69 -5.66 15.83
N CYS A 198 -7.59 -6.40 15.89
CA CYS A 198 -7.53 -7.79 15.41
C CYS A 198 -8.49 -8.70 16.16
N ASP A 199 -8.61 -8.55 17.48
CA ASP A 199 -9.55 -9.35 18.29
C ASP A 199 -11.00 -9.05 17.90
N VAL A 200 -11.34 -7.79 17.62
CA VAL A 200 -12.68 -7.40 17.14
C VAL A 200 -12.95 -8.00 15.76
N TRP A 201 -12.01 -7.89 14.81
CA TRP A 201 -12.20 -8.43 13.46
C TRP A 201 -12.31 -9.96 13.45
N ALA A 202 -11.58 -10.66 14.33
CA ALA A 202 -11.69 -12.11 14.49
C ALA A 202 -13.07 -12.55 15.04
N GLY A 203 -13.77 -11.65 15.76
CA GLY A 203 -15.12 -11.88 16.26
C GLY A 203 -16.20 -11.76 15.18
N PHE A 204 -15.91 -11.17 14.03
CA PHE A 204 -16.85 -11.10 12.90
C PHE A 204 -16.73 -12.33 11.99
N PRO A 205 -17.83 -12.74 11.33
CA PRO A 205 -17.76 -13.81 10.35
C PRO A 205 -16.87 -13.40 9.16
N LEU A 206 -16.07 -14.34 8.67
CA LEU A 206 -15.41 -14.20 7.38
C LEU A 206 -16.46 -14.20 6.26
N LEU A 207 -16.22 -13.49 5.16
CA LEU A 207 -17.16 -13.43 4.03
C LEU A 207 -17.29 -14.77 3.30
N PHE A 208 -16.22 -15.55 3.27
CA PHE A 208 -16.09 -16.83 2.56
C PHE A 208 -15.03 -17.70 3.25
N GLN A 209 -14.97 -18.96 2.84
CA GLN A 209 -13.95 -19.88 3.34
C GLN A 209 -12.53 -19.40 2.97
N PRO A 210 -11.57 -19.41 3.90
CA PRO A 210 -10.20 -18.97 3.60
C PRO A 210 -9.65 -19.63 2.32
N GLY A 211 -9.07 -18.83 1.44
CA GLY A 211 -8.49 -19.28 0.18
C GLY A 211 -9.44 -19.47 -0.99
N THR A 212 -10.75 -19.27 -0.83
CA THR A 212 -11.74 -19.58 -1.89
C THR A 212 -12.14 -18.40 -2.76
N GLU A 213 -11.94 -17.18 -2.28
CA GLU A 213 -12.20 -15.94 -3.02
C GLU A 213 -11.16 -14.88 -2.64
N TRP A 214 -11.07 -13.82 -3.44
CA TRP A 214 -10.30 -12.63 -3.12
C TRP A 214 -11.25 -11.48 -2.71
N ASN A 215 -10.93 -10.83 -1.59
CA ASN A 215 -11.64 -9.63 -1.15
C ASN A 215 -10.68 -8.67 -0.47
N TYR A 216 -10.60 -7.45 -0.99
CA TYR A 216 -9.76 -6.41 -0.41
C TYR A 216 -10.19 -6.07 1.02
N SER A 217 -9.27 -6.05 1.98
CA SER A 217 -9.64 -6.13 3.39
C SER A 217 -8.58 -5.58 4.34
N VAL A 218 -8.91 -5.58 5.64
CA VAL A 218 -7.98 -5.32 6.75
C VAL A 218 -6.90 -6.41 6.92
N ALA A 219 -6.80 -7.36 6.00
CA ALA A 219 -5.86 -8.48 6.12
C ALA A 219 -4.41 -8.02 6.34
N THR A 220 -3.99 -6.92 5.71
CA THR A 220 -2.62 -6.41 5.89
C THR A 220 -2.44 -5.69 7.24
N ASP A 221 -3.51 -5.19 7.86
CA ASP A 221 -3.47 -4.71 9.24
C ASP A 221 -3.25 -5.90 10.19
N VAL A 222 -3.99 -7.00 9.98
CA VAL A 222 -3.78 -8.26 10.73
C VAL A 222 -2.36 -8.80 10.51
N LEU A 223 -1.82 -8.69 9.29
CA LEU A 223 -0.43 -9.05 8.98
C LEU A 223 0.57 -8.21 9.78
N GLY A 224 0.31 -6.90 9.93
CA GLY A 224 1.10 -6.02 10.80
C GLY A 224 1.14 -6.54 12.24
N ARG A 225 0.03 -7.03 12.77
CA ARG A 225 0.00 -7.66 14.10
C ARG A 225 0.78 -8.97 14.14
N VAL A 226 0.72 -9.78 13.08
CA VAL A 226 1.56 -11.00 12.98
C VAL A 226 3.04 -10.62 13.02
N VAL A 227 3.46 -9.55 12.33
CA VAL A 227 4.83 -9.03 12.38
C VAL A 227 5.22 -8.63 13.80
N GLU A 228 4.37 -7.91 14.54
CA GLU A 228 4.63 -7.55 15.95
C GLU A 228 4.87 -8.78 16.83
N VAL A 229 4.00 -9.79 16.71
CA VAL A 229 4.09 -10.98 17.55
C VAL A 229 5.28 -11.85 17.17
N ALA A 230 5.52 -12.05 15.88
CA ALA A 230 6.63 -12.88 15.40
C ALA A 230 8.00 -12.25 15.68
N SER A 231 8.11 -10.92 15.65
CA SER A 231 9.36 -10.21 15.93
C SER A 231 9.57 -9.87 17.42
N GLY A 232 8.50 -9.84 18.21
CA GLY A 232 8.54 -9.33 19.59
C GLY A 232 8.76 -7.82 19.68
N GLN A 233 8.62 -7.07 18.58
CA GLN A 233 8.84 -5.62 18.48
C GLN A 233 7.53 -4.91 18.13
N ARG A 234 7.40 -3.63 18.50
CA ARG A 234 6.32 -2.80 17.98
C ARG A 234 6.44 -2.68 16.47
N PHE A 235 5.32 -2.56 15.80
CA PHE A 235 5.29 -2.57 14.33
C PHE A 235 6.06 -1.40 13.70
N ASP A 236 5.93 -0.19 14.24
CA ASP A 236 6.67 0.99 13.78
C ASP A 236 8.19 0.87 14.03
N GLU A 237 8.59 0.31 15.19
CA GLU A 237 10.00 0.06 15.51
C GLU A 237 10.62 -0.99 14.58
N PHE A 238 9.87 -2.05 14.29
CA PHE A 238 10.30 -3.08 13.34
C PHE A 238 10.50 -2.50 11.95
N LEU A 239 9.50 -1.77 11.40
CA LEU A 239 9.61 -1.15 10.08
C LEU A 239 10.78 -0.18 10.01
N ALA A 240 10.95 0.65 11.03
CA ALA A 240 12.07 1.61 11.09
C ALA A 240 13.44 0.92 11.14
N ALA A 241 13.57 -0.14 11.95
CA ALA A 241 14.84 -0.84 12.11
C ALA A 241 15.21 -1.70 10.89
N ARG A 242 14.20 -2.33 10.27
CA ARG A 242 14.43 -3.38 9.29
C ARG A 242 14.23 -2.94 7.85
N ILE A 243 13.51 -1.82 7.61
CA ILE A 243 13.20 -1.32 6.27
C ILE A 243 13.64 0.13 6.13
N PHE A 244 13.12 1.04 6.96
CA PHE A 244 13.30 2.47 6.69
C PHE A 244 14.74 2.92 6.88
N ARG A 245 15.38 2.64 8.02
CA ARG A 245 16.78 3.02 8.23
C ARG A 245 17.74 2.35 7.24
N PRO A 246 17.66 1.03 6.98
CA PRO A 246 18.50 0.39 5.99
C PRO A 246 18.36 1.00 4.59
N LEU A 247 17.14 1.32 4.16
CA LEU A 247 16.90 1.94 2.87
C LEU A 247 17.09 3.47 2.85
N GLY A 248 17.42 4.11 3.98
CA GLY A 248 17.53 5.56 4.07
C GLY A 248 16.20 6.30 3.91
N MET A 249 15.06 5.66 4.20
CA MET A 249 13.71 6.22 4.16
C MET A 249 13.43 7.02 5.45
N THR A 250 14.13 8.12 5.64
CA THR A 250 14.16 8.87 6.90
C THR A 250 12.91 9.73 7.14
N GLN A 251 12.07 9.88 6.12
CA GLN A 251 10.85 10.68 6.16
C GLN A 251 9.58 9.82 6.14
N THR A 252 9.71 8.50 6.29
CA THR A 252 8.57 7.57 6.31
C THR A 252 8.22 7.14 7.73
N ALA A 253 6.97 7.39 8.14
CA ALA A 253 6.48 7.07 9.48
C ALA A 253 4.95 6.91 9.49
N PHE A 254 4.37 6.54 10.65
CA PHE A 254 2.91 6.46 10.81
C PHE A 254 2.22 7.81 11.03
N TRP A 255 2.95 8.88 11.22
CA TRP A 255 2.44 10.25 11.35
C TRP A 255 3.55 11.25 11.04
N ALA A 256 3.16 12.48 10.72
CA ALA A 256 4.06 13.62 10.63
C ALA A 256 4.24 14.22 12.00
N ASP A 257 5.47 14.23 12.53
CA ASP A 257 5.83 14.92 13.76
C ASP A 257 5.79 16.45 13.57
N GLU A 258 6.10 17.22 14.62
CA GLU A 258 6.07 18.67 14.58
C GLU A 258 6.97 19.28 13.50
N GLN A 259 8.09 18.63 13.17
CA GLN A 259 9.03 19.09 12.15
C GLN A 259 8.52 18.77 10.73
N ALA A 260 7.87 17.63 10.55
CA ALA A 260 7.33 17.17 9.28
C ALA A 260 5.94 17.72 8.95
N ALA A 261 5.14 18.05 9.98
CA ALA A 261 3.77 18.52 9.83
C ALA A 261 3.58 19.69 8.84
N PRO A 262 4.48 20.71 8.76
CA PRO A 262 4.36 21.78 7.77
C PRO A 262 4.52 21.32 6.32
N ARG A 263 5.12 20.14 6.08
CA ARG A 263 5.32 19.56 4.76
C ARG A 263 4.21 18.58 4.36
N LEU A 264 3.32 18.21 5.28
CA LEU A 264 2.24 17.27 5.02
C LEU A 264 1.20 17.90 4.09
N ALA A 265 1.00 17.30 2.92
CA ALA A 265 0.01 17.77 1.96
C ALA A 265 -1.40 17.72 2.54
N ALA A 266 -2.21 18.75 2.31
CA ALA A 266 -3.61 18.78 2.70
C ALA A 266 -4.40 17.68 1.96
N LEU A 267 -5.40 17.11 2.60
CA LEU A 267 -6.26 16.09 2.00
C LEU A 267 -7.51 16.73 1.40
N TYR A 268 -7.89 16.26 0.23
CA TYR A 268 -9.03 16.76 -0.53
C TYR A 268 -10.01 15.65 -0.86
N THR A 269 -11.26 16.01 -1.04
CA THR A 269 -12.33 15.17 -1.58
C THR A 269 -12.99 15.91 -2.75
N PRO A 270 -13.63 15.22 -3.71
CA PRO A 270 -14.31 15.92 -4.81
C PRO A 270 -15.57 16.63 -4.31
N ASP A 271 -15.82 17.81 -4.83
CA ASP A 271 -17.15 18.43 -4.79
C ASP A 271 -18.09 17.75 -5.82
N ARG A 272 -19.32 18.26 -5.98
CA ARG A 272 -20.28 17.74 -6.96
C ARG A 272 -19.82 17.86 -8.40
N GLY A 273 -18.88 18.76 -8.70
CA GLY A 273 -18.27 18.97 -10.00
C GLY A 273 -16.97 18.22 -10.22
N GLY A 274 -16.54 17.40 -9.24
CA GLY A 274 -15.28 16.67 -9.28
C GLY A 274 -14.04 17.50 -8.94
N LYS A 275 -14.21 18.74 -8.44
CA LYS A 275 -13.10 19.62 -8.03
C LYS A 275 -12.66 19.33 -6.60
N ALA A 276 -11.37 19.48 -6.36
CA ALA A 276 -10.76 19.27 -5.05
C ALA A 276 -11.30 20.25 -4.00
N ARG A 277 -11.87 19.72 -2.93
CA ARG A 277 -12.35 20.42 -1.74
C ARG A 277 -11.65 19.89 -0.51
N ARG A 278 -11.10 20.77 0.31
CA ARG A 278 -10.35 20.40 1.51
C ARG A 278 -11.17 19.53 2.49
N ALA A 279 -10.54 18.49 3.02
CA ALA A 279 -11.16 17.49 3.89
C ALA A 279 -10.39 17.36 5.23
N ASP A 280 -10.31 18.45 6.00
CA ASP A 280 -9.52 18.52 7.23
C ASP A 280 -9.89 17.46 8.27
N ALA A 281 -11.17 17.13 8.40
CA ALA A 281 -11.62 16.13 9.37
C ALA A 281 -10.97 14.75 9.15
N LEU A 282 -10.72 14.39 7.88
CA LEU A 282 -10.04 13.14 7.49
C LEU A 282 -8.52 13.31 7.49
N GLY A 283 -8.03 14.53 7.18
CA GLY A 283 -6.61 14.81 7.01
C GLY A 283 -5.82 14.88 8.33
N LYS A 284 -6.44 15.31 9.42
CA LYS A 284 -5.75 15.58 10.70
C LYS A 284 -5.22 14.35 11.43
N ALA A 285 -5.74 13.15 11.12
CA ALA A 285 -5.31 11.92 11.79
C ALA A 285 -3.79 11.65 11.66
N ALA A 286 -3.19 12.06 10.55
CA ALA A 286 -1.75 11.88 10.31
C ALA A 286 -0.85 12.95 10.99
N LEU A 287 -1.40 13.87 11.77
CA LEU A 287 -0.66 14.91 12.51
C LEU A 287 -0.41 14.54 13.98
N ALA A 288 -0.81 13.36 14.40
CA ALA A 288 -0.60 12.88 15.76
C ALA A 288 -0.28 11.39 15.76
N PRO A 289 0.46 10.89 16.77
CA PRO A 289 0.72 9.47 16.93
C PRO A 289 -0.57 8.67 16.94
N PRO A 290 -0.78 7.74 16.01
CA PRO A 290 -1.96 6.89 16.00
C PRO A 290 -1.87 5.84 17.12
N VAL A 291 -3.01 5.52 17.73
CA VAL A 291 -3.07 4.39 18.70
C VAL A 291 -2.92 3.07 17.95
N MET A 292 -3.56 2.94 16.79
CA MET A 292 -3.42 1.79 15.91
C MET A 292 -2.41 2.06 14.79
N LEU A 293 -1.37 1.26 14.72
CA LEU A 293 -0.38 1.28 13.65
C LEU A 293 -0.90 0.46 12.45
N SER A 294 -1.62 1.11 11.54
CA SER A 294 -2.27 0.41 10.43
C SER A 294 -1.25 -0.08 9.39
N GLY A 295 -1.05 -1.39 9.32
CA GLY A 295 -0.25 -2.04 8.27
C GLY A 295 -0.91 -1.97 6.89
N GLY A 296 -2.22 -1.73 6.85
CA GLY A 296 -3.00 -1.59 5.61
C GLY A 296 -2.99 -0.19 5.01
N GLY A 297 -2.60 0.86 5.77
CA GLY A 297 -2.75 2.21 5.21
C GLY A 297 -2.25 3.37 6.07
N GLY A 298 -1.45 3.11 7.11
CA GLY A 298 -1.11 4.11 8.11
C GLY A 298 0.08 5.01 7.81
N LEU A 299 0.88 4.73 6.79
CA LEU A 299 2.13 5.47 6.56
C LEU A 299 1.93 6.81 5.86
N VAL A 300 2.76 7.75 6.25
CA VAL A 300 3.12 8.95 5.48
C VAL A 300 4.53 8.78 4.95
N SER A 301 4.82 9.34 3.76
CA SER A 301 6.13 9.22 3.12
C SER A 301 6.38 10.37 2.15
N THR A 302 7.63 10.61 1.78
CA THR A 302 8.00 11.46 0.65
C THR A 302 8.14 10.64 -0.63
N ALA A 303 8.15 11.32 -1.77
CA ALA A 303 8.40 10.67 -3.06
C ALA A 303 9.81 10.05 -3.11
N ALA A 304 10.81 10.72 -2.53
CA ALA A 304 12.18 10.23 -2.47
C ALA A 304 12.30 8.93 -1.65
N ASP A 305 11.69 8.88 -0.46
CA ASP A 305 11.70 7.66 0.36
C ASP A 305 11.01 6.50 -0.34
N TYR A 306 9.83 6.75 -0.92
CA TYR A 306 9.09 5.67 -1.60
C TYR A 306 9.79 5.23 -2.89
N HIS A 307 10.48 6.13 -3.57
CA HIS A 307 11.36 5.80 -4.70
C HIS A 307 12.42 4.77 -4.27
N ARG A 308 13.10 4.97 -3.13
CA ARG A 308 14.08 4.00 -2.61
C ARG A 308 13.45 2.62 -2.34
N PHE A 309 12.22 2.60 -1.82
CA PHE A 309 11.50 1.35 -1.63
C PHE A 309 11.20 0.64 -2.96
N THR A 310 10.78 1.37 -4.00
CA THR A 310 10.51 0.79 -5.32
C THR A 310 11.80 0.35 -6.02
N GLN A 311 12.91 1.06 -5.83
CA GLN A 311 14.22 0.64 -6.35
C GLN A 311 14.69 -0.67 -5.71
N MET A 312 14.48 -0.87 -4.41
CA MET A 312 14.78 -2.14 -3.73
C MET A 312 13.99 -3.31 -4.35
N LEU A 313 12.78 -3.08 -4.84
CA LEU A 313 11.97 -4.12 -5.49
C LEU A 313 12.40 -4.39 -6.95
N LEU A 314 13.06 -3.44 -7.60
CA LEU A 314 13.48 -3.57 -9.00
C LEU A 314 14.77 -4.40 -9.09
N HIS A 315 14.83 -5.29 -10.09
CA HIS A 315 16.07 -5.93 -10.51
C HIS A 315 16.75 -5.08 -11.59
N THR A 316 18.03 -4.78 -11.38
CA THR A 316 18.86 -4.07 -12.36
C THR A 316 20.16 -4.82 -12.61
N ALA A 317 20.95 -4.38 -13.61
CA ALA A 317 22.26 -4.93 -13.82
C ALA A 317 23.21 -4.72 -12.62
N ASP A 318 23.04 -3.61 -11.90
CA ASP A 318 23.89 -3.18 -10.81
C ASP A 318 23.39 -3.61 -9.42
N SER A 319 22.10 -3.94 -9.29
CA SER A 319 21.49 -4.33 -8.01
C SER A 319 20.43 -5.42 -8.23
N PRO A 320 20.55 -6.57 -7.57
CA PRO A 320 19.51 -7.59 -7.61
C PRO A 320 18.26 -7.12 -6.85
N ALA A 321 17.08 -7.56 -7.26
CA ALA A 321 15.84 -7.28 -6.51
C ALA A 321 15.96 -7.74 -5.06
N GLY A 322 15.48 -6.93 -4.13
CA GLY A 322 15.62 -7.14 -2.68
C GLY A 322 16.80 -6.41 -2.07
N GLU A 323 17.60 -5.70 -2.89
CA GLU A 323 18.79 -4.97 -2.48
C GLU A 323 18.76 -3.52 -3.01
N LEU A 324 19.33 -2.60 -2.25
CA LEU A 324 19.59 -1.22 -2.67
C LEU A 324 20.86 -0.72 -1.99
N ASP A 325 21.76 -0.09 -2.75
CA ASP A 325 23.04 0.48 -2.25
C ASP A 325 23.89 -0.52 -1.45
N GLY A 326 23.91 -1.80 -1.87
CA GLY A 326 24.60 -2.89 -1.19
C GLY A 326 23.90 -3.40 0.09
N ILE A 327 22.73 -2.86 0.41
CA ILE A 327 21.94 -3.29 1.58
C ILE A 327 20.84 -4.24 1.13
N ARG A 328 20.94 -5.48 1.54
CA ARG A 328 19.99 -6.53 1.19
C ARG A 328 18.92 -6.69 2.28
N LEU A 329 17.64 -6.45 1.94
CA LEU A 329 16.50 -6.71 2.80
C LEU A 329 15.90 -8.09 2.57
N LEU A 330 15.81 -8.51 1.30
CA LEU A 330 15.25 -9.79 0.87
C LEU A 330 16.18 -10.46 -0.17
N SER A 331 16.03 -11.75 -0.35
CA SER A 331 16.68 -12.41 -1.47
C SER A 331 15.97 -12.08 -2.80
N PRO A 332 16.67 -12.08 -3.93
CA PRO A 332 16.03 -11.91 -5.24
C PRO A 332 14.98 -13.01 -5.51
N ARG A 333 15.18 -14.19 -4.93
CA ARG A 333 14.22 -15.29 -5.03
C ARG A 333 12.93 -14.99 -4.28
N THR A 334 13.01 -14.36 -3.11
CA THR A 334 11.84 -13.96 -2.33
C THR A 334 11.07 -12.85 -3.03
N VAL A 335 11.73 -11.80 -3.54
CA VAL A 335 11.05 -10.76 -4.30
C VAL A 335 10.41 -11.33 -5.56
N GLY A 336 11.13 -12.18 -6.32
CA GLY A 336 10.56 -12.86 -7.48
C GLY A 336 9.40 -13.81 -7.14
N TYR A 337 9.40 -14.41 -5.94
CA TYR A 337 8.28 -15.20 -5.46
C TYR A 337 7.08 -14.32 -5.09
N MET A 338 7.30 -13.21 -4.37
CA MET A 338 6.25 -12.23 -4.06
C MET A 338 5.57 -11.68 -5.31
N ALA A 339 6.34 -11.46 -6.39
CA ALA A 339 5.89 -10.90 -7.66
C ALA A 339 5.19 -11.91 -8.59
N ARG A 340 4.87 -13.11 -8.13
CA ARG A 340 4.06 -14.08 -8.87
C ARG A 340 2.58 -13.94 -8.51
N ASN A 341 1.70 -14.35 -9.42
CA ASN A 341 0.30 -14.50 -9.09
C ASN A 341 0.10 -15.69 -8.13
N HIS A 342 -0.39 -15.41 -6.92
CA HIS A 342 -0.67 -16.39 -5.87
C HIS A 342 -2.14 -16.79 -5.78
N LEU A 343 -3.00 -16.27 -6.66
CA LEU A 343 -4.40 -16.66 -6.65
C LEU A 343 -4.55 -18.10 -7.16
N PRO A 344 -5.43 -18.90 -6.54
CA PRO A 344 -5.66 -20.28 -6.91
C PRO A 344 -5.98 -20.44 -8.41
N GLY A 345 -5.42 -21.46 -9.04
CA GLY A 345 -5.64 -21.74 -10.46
C GLY A 345 -5.05 -20.73 -11.43
N GLY A 346 -4.22 -19.77 -10.96
CA GLY A 346 -3.67 -18.71 -11.81
C GLY A 346 -4.72 -17.69 -12.27
N LEU A 347 -5.88 -17.64 -11.61
CA LEU A 347 -6.99 -16.75 -11.94
C LEU A 347 -6.63 -15.27 -11.71
N ASP A 348 -7.35 -14.39 -12.38
CA ASP A 348 -7.26 -12.95 -12.19
C ASP A 348 -8.25 -12.44 -11.12
N LEU A 349 -8.08 -11.19 -10.73
CA LEU A 349 -8.91 -10.53 -9.71
C LEU A 349 -10.36 -10.32 -10.15
N GLU A 350 -10.65 -10.26 -11.46
CA GLU A 350 -12.01 -10.13 -11.97
C GLU A 350 -12.77 -11.45 -11.84
N THR A 351 -12.07 -12.56 -12.06
CA THR A 351 -12.67 -13.90 -12.03
C THR A 351 -12.73 -14.47 -10.61
N PHE A 352 -11.70 -14.24 -9.80
CA PHE A 352 -11.56 -14.80 -8.44
C PHE A 352 -11.96 -13.81 -7.35
N GLY A 353 -12.05 -12.52 -7.68
CA GLY A 353 -12.33 -11.44 -6.74
C GLY A 353 -13.80 -11.05 -6.65
N ARG A 354 -14.11 -10.30 -5.60
CA ARG A 354 -15.35 -9.54 -5.47
C ARG A 354 -15.19 -8.18 -6.12
N PRO A 355 -16.26 -7.59 -6.70
CA PRO A 355 -16.19 -6.27 -7.29
C PRO A 355 -15.61 -5.24 -6.32
N LEU A 356 -14.59 -4.54 -6.76
CA LEU A 356 -13.96 -3.43 -6.05
C LEU A 356 -14.27 -2.14 -6.80
N TYR A 357 -14.44 -1.05 -6.07
CA TYR A 357 -14.39 0.28 -6.67
C TYR A 357 -12.97 0.55 -7.15
N ALA A 358 -12.63 0.00 -8.31
CA ALA A 358 -11.31 0.15 -8.92
C ALA A 358 -11.37 1.17 -10.03
N GLU A 359 -10.36 2.01 -10.07
CA GLU A 359 -10.10 2.97 -11.12
C GLU A 359 -9.62 2.28 -12.41
N SER A 360 -9.03 1.09 -12.28
CA SER A 360 -8.48 0.30 -13.39
C SER A 360 -9.15 -1.07 -13.44
N PRO A 361 -9.33 -1.65 -14.64
CA PRO A 361 -9.83 -3.00 -14.77
C PRO A 361 -8.84 -4.01 -14.15
N PHE A 362 -9.38 -5.03 -13.52
CA PHE A 362 -8.60 -6.11 -12.90
C PHE A 362 -8.51 -7.37 -13.79
N ARG A 363 -9.05 -7.32 -15.00
CA ARG A 363 -8.96 -8.42 -15.94
C ARG A 363 -7.52 -8.61 -16.40
N GLY A 364 -7.01 -9.84 -16.31
CA GLY A 364 -5.61 -10.15 -16.60
C GLY A 364 -4.64 -9.69 -15.50
N VAL A 365 -5.15 -9.25 -14.34
CA VAL A 365 -4.35 -8.85 -13.18
C VAL A 365 -4.61 -9.82 -12.04
N GLY A 366 -3.58 -10.49 -11.55
CA GLY A 366 -3.60 -11.33 -10.36
C GLY A 366 -3.13 -10.60 -9.11
N PHE A 367 -2.84 -11.35 -8.06
CA PHE A 367 -2.34 -10.80 -6.81
C PHE A 367 -1.14 -11.60 -6.30
N GLY A 368 -0.08 -10.87 -6.01
CA GLY A 368 1.14 -11.39 -5.40
C GLY A 368 1.08 -11.34 -3.86
N LEU A 369 2.24 -11.32 -3.22
CA LEU A 369 2.30 -11.16 -1.77
C LEU A 369 2.41 -9.66 -1.43
N GLY A 370 1.25 -8.99 -1.39
CA GLY A 370 1.11 -7.59 -0.96
C GLY A 370 0.91 -6.54 -2.05
N PHE A 371 0.83 -6.93 -3.31
CA PHE A 371 0.57 -6.05 -4.47
C PHE A 371 -0.09 -6.83 -5.62
N SER A 372 -0.68 -6.13 -6.57
CA SER A 372 -1.18 -6.73 -7.80
C SER A 372 -0.03 -7.15 -8.71
N VAL A 373 -0.27 -8.16 -9.56
CA VAL A 373 0.68 -8.65 -10.55
C VAL A 373 -0.04 -8.77 -11.89
N VAL A 374 0.49 -8.16 -12.94
CA VAL A 374 -0.06 -8.33 -14.29
C VAL A 374 0.26 -9.74 -14.80
N ILE A 375 -0.77 -10.52 -15.08
CA ILE A 375 -0.66 -11.86 -15.68
C ILE A 375 -0.57 -11.72 -17.20
N ASP A 376 -1.51 -10.97 -17.75
CA ASP A 376 -1.63 -10.68 -19.18
C ASP A 376 -2.24 -9.27 -19.35
N PRO A 377 -1.54 -8.32 -19.98
CA PRO A 377 -2.03 -6.95 -20.16
C PRO A 377 -3.16 -6.83 -21.19
N VAL A 378 -3.27 -7.79 -22.13
CA VAL A 378 -4.21 -7.69 -23.27
C VAL A 378 -5.68 -7.73 -22.83
N PRO A 379 -6.12 -8.65 -21.93
CA PRO A 379 -7.49 -8.63 -21.43
C PRO A 379 -7.88 -7.33 -20.72
N GLY A 380 -6.95 -6.74 -19.97
CA GLY A 380 -7.14 -5.50 -19.21
C GLY A 380 -7.17 -4.23 -20.07
N LYS A 381 -6.79 -4.34 -21.37
CA LYS A 381 -6.67 -3.19 -22.28
C LYS A 381 -5.71 -2.12 -21.77
N VAL A 382 -4.67 -2.54 -21.06
CA VAL A 382 -3.66 -1.66 -20.48
C VAL A 382 -2.30 -2.01 -21.07
N ILE A 383 -1.54 -0.97 -21.46
CA ILE A 383 -0.17 -1.15 -21.92
C ILE A 383 0.76 -1.27 -20.72
N CYS A 384 1.43 -2.39 -20.57
CA CYS A 384 2.43 -2.71 -19.55
C CYS A 384 3.06 -4.07 -19.85
N SER A 385 4.04 -4.49 -19.07
CA SER A 385 4.63 -5.84 -19.19
C SER A 385 3.91 -6.86 -18.31
N ALA A 386 3.90 -8.11 -18.72
CA ALA A 386 3.53 -9.20 -17.81
C ALA A 386 4.55 -9.28 -16.66
N GLY A 387 4.06 -9.51 -15.44
CA GLY A 387 4.90 -9.48 -14.24
C GLY A 387 5.08 -8.09 -13.61
N GLU A 388 4.53 -7.02 -14.22
CA GLU A 388 4.47 -5.71 -13.55
C GLU A 388 3.74 -5.84 -12.21
N ILE A 389 4.37 -5.35 -11.14
CA ILE A 389 3.75 -5.25 -9.82
C ILE A 389 3.32 -3.81 -9.54
N ALA A 390 2.15 -3.65 -8.95
CA ALA A 390 1.58 -2.32 -8.71
C ALA A 390 0.65 -2.29 -7.50
N TRP A 391 0.45 -1.12 -6.94
CA TRP A 391 -0.66 -0.79 -6.06
C TRP A 391 -0.87 0.71 -5.99
N GLY A 392 -1.82 1.14 -5.16
CA GLY A 392 -2.07 2.57 -4.97
C GLY A 392 -2.73 2.87 -3.65
N GLY A 393 -2.75 4.15 -3.28
CA GLY A 393 -3.38 4.66 -2.08
C GLY A 393 -4.78 5.23 -2.34
N ALA A 394 -5.59 5.24 -1.30
CA ALA A 394 -6.97 5.73 -1.36
C ALA A 394 -7.08 7.21 -1.79
N ALA A 395 -6.03 8.01 -1.55
CA ALA A 395 -5.96 9.42 -1.97
C ALA A 395 -5.29 9.62 -3.34
N SER A 396 -5.51 8.70 -4.27
CA SER A 396 -5.07 8.75 -5.68
C SER A 396 -3.56 8.65 -5.88
N THR A 397 -2.80 8.21 -4.87
CA THR A 397 -1.40 7.84 -5.04
C THR A 397 -1.28 6.51 -5.78
N ALA A 398 -0.19 6.30 -6.51
CA ALA A 398 0.06 5.08 -7.27
C ALA A 398 1.55 4.78 -7.37
N PHE A 399 1.91 3.50 -7.50
CA PHE A 399 3.22 3.09 -7.93
C PHE A 399 3.14 1.81 -8.76
N TRP A 400 4.13 1.59 -9.58
CA TRP A 400 4.41 0.28 -10.17
C TRP A 400 5.90 0.06 -10.40
N VAL A 401 6.26 -1.20 -10.50
CA VAL A 401 7.59 -1.69 -10.85
C VAL A 401 7.43 -2.67 -11.99
N ASP A 402 7.98 -2.35 -13.12
CA ASP A 402 8.01 -3.19 -14.31
C ASP A 402 9.44 -3.72 -14.51
N GLN A 403 9.63 -4.99 -14.20
CA GLN A 403 10.94 -5.63 -14.25
C GLN A 403 11.46 -5.76 -15.70
N GLU A 404 10.57 -6.05 -16.64
CA GLU A 404 10.92 -6.22 -18.06
C GLU A 404 11.36 -4.89 -18.67
N ALA A 405 10.61 -3.83 -18.41
CA ALA A 405 10.97 -2.49 -18.85
C ALA A 405 12.08 -1.84 -18.00
N GLY A 406 12.52 -2.43 -16.88
CA GLY A 406 13.44 -1.80 -15.94
C GLY A 406 12.91 -0.47 -15.40
N LEU A 407 11.59 -0.37 -15.19
CA LEU A 407 10.88 0.88 -14.94
C LEU A 407 10.28 0.91 -13.55
N THR A 408 10.45 2.01 -12.83
CA THR A 408 9.61 2.32 -11.66
C THR A 408 8.95 3.66 -11.82
N VAL A 409 7.70 3.75 -11.41
CA VAL A 409 6.92 4.99 -11.44
C VAL A 409 6.22 5.17 -10.12
N SER A 410 6.20 6.38 -9.59
CA SER A 410 5.39 6.74 -8.44
C SER A 410 4.73 8.09 -8.64
N PHE A 411 3.44 8.15 -8.34
CA PHE A 411 2.61 9.35 -8.47
C PHE A 411 1.97 9.67 -7.13
N PHE A 412 2.10 10.91 -6.70
CA PHE A 412 1.60 11.40 -5.42
C PHE A 412 0.65 12.57 -5.62
N THR A 413 -0.49 12.47 -4.99
CA THR A 413 -1.51 13.52 -4.83
C THR A 413 -2.35 13.21 -3.61
N GLN A 414 -3.31 14.06 -3.24
CA GLN A 414 -4.14 13.84 -2.05
C GLN A 414 -5.62 14.09 -2.32
N LEU A 415 -6.19 13.38 -3.31
CA LEU A 415 -7.62 13.38 -3.60
C LEU A 415 -8.25 12.03 -3.24
N LEU A 416 -9.18 12.00 -2.29
CA LEU A 416 -9.90 10.82 -1.79
C LEU A 416 -11.37 10.87 -2.24
N PRO A 417 -11.98 9.82 -2.81
CA PRO A 417 -11.39 8.52 -3.13
C PRO A 417 -10.59 8.52 -4.44
N SER A 418 -9.73 7.51 -4.61
CA SER A 418 -8.90 7.36 -5.81
C SER A 418 -9.70 7.10 -7.09
N SER A 419 -10.92 6.61 -6.99
CA SER A 419 -11.84 6.38 -8.11
C SER A 419 -12.49 7.66 -8.67
N THR A 420 -12.14 8.84 -8.13
CA THR A 420 -12.73 10.12 -8.56
C THR A 420 -12.38 10.45 -10.02
N HIS A 421 -11.13 10.20 -10.41
CA HIS A 421 -10.61 10.46 -11.76
C HIS A 421 -9.76 9.27 -12.24
N PRO A 422 -9.66 9.01 -13.56
CA PRO A 422 -8.94 7.87 -14.13
C PRO A 422 -7.42 8.09 -14.18
N ILE A 423 -6.84 8.63 -13.09
CA ILE A 423 -5.43 9.06 -13.02
C ILE A 423 -4.47 7.91 -13.35
N ARG A 424 -4.70 6.73 -12.76
CA ARG A 424 -3.76 5.60 -12.89
C ARG A 424 -3.71 5.04 -14.30
N SER A 425 -4.86 4.92 -14.96
CA SER A 425 -4.94 4.43 -16.33
C SER A 425 -4.34 5.43 -17.33
N GLU A 426 -4.64 6.72 -17.17
CA GLU A 426 -4.08 7.78 -17.99
C GLU A 426 -2.57 7.93 -17.79
N LEU A 427 -2.11 7.90 -16.54
CA LEU A 427 -0.68 7.95 -16.21
C LEU A 427 0.07 6.79 -16.87
N ARG A 428 -0.46 5.56 -16.75
CA ARG A 428 0.17 4.38 -17.32
C ARG A 428 0.28 4.50 -18.84
N GLN A 429 -0.79 4.87 -19.53
CA GLN A 429 -0.80 5.11 -20.97
C GLN A 429 0.27 6.14 -21.38
N LEU A 430 0.35 7.24 -20.62
CA LEU A 430 1.27 8.34 -20.92
C LEU A 430 2.72 8.03 -20.60
N VAL A 431 3.00 7.20 -19.59
CA VAL A 431 4.36 6.77 -19.27
C VAL A 431 4.88 5.78 -20.30
N TYR A 432 4.11 4.74 -20.61
CA TYR A 432 4.57 3.73 -21.58
C TYR A 432 4.73 4.29 -23.00
N GLN A 433 3.95 5.31 -23.40
CA GLN A 433 4.16 5.95 -24.70
C GLN A 433 5.46 6.76 -24.78
N ALA A 434 6.10 7.06 -23.64
CA ALA A 434 7.36 7.78 -23.61
C ALA A 434 8.58 6.84 -23.72
N LEU A 435 8.41 5.53 -23.57
CA LEU A 435 9.47 4.54 -23.80
C LEU A 435 9.84 4.49 -25.28
N THR A 436 11.15 4.43 -25.56
CA THR A 436 11.70 4.33 -26.92
C THR A 436 12.27 2.94 -27.22
N SER A 437 12.41 2.11 -26.18
CA SER A 437 12.96 0.73 -26.27
C SER A 437 12.34 -0.14 -25.20
#